data_80f73d29b26b452c6389404336038401
#
_entry.id   80f73d29b26b452c6389404336038401
#
_cell.length_a   1.000
_cell.length_b   1.000
_cell.length_c   1.000
_cell.angle_alpha   90.00
_cell.angle_beta   90.00
_cell.angle_gamma   90.00
#
_symmetry.space_group_name_H-M   'P 1'
#
loop_
_entity.id
_entity.type
_entity.pdbx_description
1 polymer ?
#
loop_
_entity_poly.entity_id
_entity_poly.type
_entity_poly.pdbx_seq_one_letter_code
_entity_poly.pdbx_strand_id
1 'polypeptide(L)'
;AQQYGILQSPAGSGKTQMGIALVKRFGKRALWLTHTIDLLRQSKERAERYMDKKCIGTITEGKVNIGSGITFATIQTMCKLDLARYKDLWDIIVVDECHRCSGTPTAVTQFSKVLNSLSARHKIGLSATVHRSDGMIEATYALLGHVVYTVPDEAVGDKIMKVGILPVGTGVTIDRKCMNTDG
;
A
#
# COMPACT_ATOMS: atom_id res chain seq x y z
N ALA A 1 20.45 -10.87 2.83
CA ALA A 1 19.59 -11.17 1.68
C ALA A 1 18.45 -10.17 1.62
N GLN A 2 18.02 -9.80 0.40
CA GLN A 2 16.82 -8.99 0.18
C GLN A 2 15.58 -9.83 0.48
N GLN A 3 14.59 -9.24 1.12
CA GLN A 3 13.35 -9.92 1.49
C GLN A 3 12.16 -9.08 1.01
N TYR A 4 11.39 -9.63 0.10
CA TYR A 4 10.21 -9.02 -0.49
C TYR A 4 9.02 -9.93 -0.28
N GLY A 5 7.87 -9.36 -0.02
CA GLY A 5 6.64 -10.14 0.13
C GLY A 5 5.42 -9.30 0.44
N ILE A 6 4.26 -9.89 0.24
CA ILE A 6 2.97 -9.26 0.46
C ILE A 6 2.31 -9.91 1.67
N LEU A 7 1.84 -9.08 2.59
CA LEU A 7 0.95 -9.45 3.69
C LEU A 7 -0.49 -9.21 3.22
N GLN A 8 -1.23 -10.28 3.04
CA GLN A 8 -2.65 -10.22 2.73
C GLN A 8 -3.47 -10.29 4.01
N SER A 9 -4.43 -9.39 4.17
CA SER A 9 -5.30 -9.35 5.34
C SER A 9 -6.63 -8.69 5.00
N PRO A 10 -7.76 -9.21 5.50
CA PRO A 10 -9.09 -8.70 5.18
C PRO A 10 -9.23 -7.17 5.42
N ALA A 11 -10.19 -6.55 4.76
CA ALA A 11 -10.49 -5.14 5.02
C ALA A 11 -10.93 -4.96 6.49
N GLY A 12 -10.48 -3.89 7.14
CA GLY A 12 -10.79 -3.66 8.55
C GLY A 12 -9.97 -4.47 9.57
N SER A 13 -9.13 -5.42 9.14
CA SER A 13 -8.30 -6.27 10.02
C SER A 13 -7.15 -5.54 10.72
N GLY A 14 -6.91 -4.27 10.40
CA GLY A 14 -5.79 -3.53 10.98
C GLY A 14 -4.48 -3.65 10.21
N LYS A 15 -4.50 -3.86 8.90
CA LYS A 15 -3.29 -3.93 8.03
C LYS A 15 -2.25 -2.85 8.31
N THR A 16 -2.71 -1.60 8.40
CA THR A 16 -1.84 -0.46 8.68
C THR A 16 -1.13 -0.61 10.03
N GLN A 17 -1.85 -1.05 11.08
CA GLN A 17 -1.25 -1.29 12.39
C GLN A 17 -0.23 -2.43 12.34
N MET A 18 -0.53 -3.52 11.62
CA MET A 18 0.41 -4.63 11.42
C MET A 18 1.68 -4.14 10.70
N GLY A 19 1.55 -3.36 9.64
CA GLY A 19 2.70 -2.78 8.94
C GLY A 19 3.53 -1.84 9.83
N ILE A 20 2.89 -0.98 10.63
CA ILE A 20 3.58 -0.10 11.59
C ILE A 20 4.31 -0.94 12.66
N ALA A 21 3.68 -1.99 13.17
CA ALA A 21 4.29 -2.90 14.14
C ALA A 21 5.52 -3.61 13.56
N LEU A 22 5.46 -4.03 12.29
CA LEU A 22 6.61 -4.60 11.58
C LEU A 22 7.75 -3.59 11.48
N VAL A 23 7.49 -2.37 11.01
CA VAL A 23 8.50 -1.29 10.95
C VAL A 23 9.15 -1.05 12.30
N LYS A 24 8.34 -0.95 13.36
CA LYS A 24 8.82 -0.77 14.73
C LYS A 24 9.69 -1.94 15.19
N ARG A 25 9.29 -3.17 14.91
CA ARG A 25 10.03 -4.38 15.27
C ARG A 25 11.39 -4.46 14.57
N PHE A 26 11.46 -4.07 13.29
CA PHE A 26 12.73 -4.02 12.57
C PHE A 26 13.69 -2.95 13.11
N GLY A 27 13.17 -1.88 13.72
CA GLY A 27 13.96 -0.79 14.26
C GLY A 27 14.84 -0.08 13.22
N LYS A 28 14.43 -0.06 11.97
CA LYS A 28 15.14 0.52 10.83
C LYS A 28 14.33 1.62 10.18
N ARG A 29 15.01 2.48 9.40
CA ARG A 29 14.30 3.52 8.64
C ARG A 29 13.37 2.92 7.59
N ALA A 30 12.13 3.37 7.61
CA ALA A 30 11.11 2.92 6.68
C ALA A 30 10.55 4.06 5.83
N LEU A 31 10.27 3.77 4.56
CA LEU A 31 9.43 4.57 3.68
C LEU A 31 8.07 3.89 3.57
N TRP A 32 7.01 4.64 3.87
CA TRP A 32 5.64 4.18 3.72
C TRP A 32 4.99 4.86 2.52
N LEU A 33 4.70 4.08 1.50
CA LEU A 33 4.11 4.56 0.24
C LEU A 33 2.61 4.33 0.22
N THR A 34 1.88 5.37 -0.13
CA THR A 34 0.43 5.33 -0.36
C THR A 34 0.08 5.85 -1.74
N HIS A 35 -1.11 5.51 -2.22
CA HIS A 35 -1.61 5.98 -3.51
C HIS A 35 -2.26 7.38 -3.42
N THR A 36 -2.85 7.74 -2.28
CA THR A 36 -3.54 9.02 -2.08
C THR A 36 -3.05 9.74 -0.83
N ILE A 37 -3.25 11.05 -0.80
CA ILE A 37 -2.89 11.89 0.35
C ILE A 37 -3.76 11.57 1.58
N ASP A 38 -5.00 11.16 1.39
CA ASP A 38 -5.88 10.80 2.49
C ASP A 38 -5.44 9.51 3.18
N LEU A 39 -5.02 8.49 2.39
CA LEU A 39 -4.42 7.28 2.94
C LEU A 39 -3.11 7.60 3.67
N LEU A 40 -2.31 8.53 3.15
CA LEU A 40 -1.10 8.98 3.83
C LEU A 40 -1.43 9.57 5.20
N ARG A 41 -2.40 10.49 5.26
CA ARG A 41 -2.82 11.13 6.51
C ARG A 41 -3.31 10.11 7.53
N GLN A 42 -4.20 9.20 7.11
CA GLN A 42 -4.74 8.14 7.96
C GLN A 42 -3.63 7.23 8.50
N SER A 43 -2.69 6.80 7.65
CA SER A 43 -1.61 5.91 8.05
C SER A 43 -0.64 6.62 9.00
N LYS A 44 -0.35 7.91 8.76
CA LYS A 44 0.46 8.74 9.64
C LYS A 44 -0.19 8.92 11.01
N GLU A 45 -1.47 9.29 11.08
CA GLU A 45 -2.22 9.42 12.34
C GLU A 45 -2.23 8.12 13.14
N ARG A 46 -2.35 6.98 12.46
CA ARG A 46 -2.23 5.67 13.13
C ARG A 46 -0.82 5.44 13.67
N ALA A 47 0.22 5.80 12.93
CA ALA A 47 1.60 5.66 13.38
C ALA A 47 1.90 6.53 14.61
N GLU A 48 1.35 7.74 14.69
CA GLU A 48 1.48 8.65 15.82
C GLU A 48 0.94 8.09 17.15
N ARG A 49 0.10 7.06 17.09
CA ARG A 49 -0.41 6.35 18.29
C ARG A 49 0.57 5.31 18.83
N TYR A 50 1.55 4.87 18.01
CA TYR A 50 2.44 3.76 18.33
C TYR A 50 3.93 4.14 18.32
N MET A 51 4.26 5.31 17.77
CA MET A 51 5.62 5.81 17.61
C MET A 51 5.72 7.27 18.07
N ASP A 52 6.91 7.67 18.52
CA ASP A 52 7.17 9.08 18.82
C ASP A 52 7.03 9.92 17.54
N LYS A 53 6.26 11.01 17.62
CA LYS A 53 6.04 11.94 16.49
C LYS A 53 7.34 12.50 15.92
N LYS A 54 8.39 12.63 16.74
CA LYS A 54 9.72 13.07 16.31
C LYS A 54 10.39 12.10 15.33
N CYS A 55 10.01 10.82 15.38
CA CYS A 55 10.52 9.80 14.47
C CYS A 55 9.73 9.70 13.16
N ILE A 56 8.64 10.46 13.02
CA ILE A 56 7.74 10.40 11.88
C ILE A 56 7.99 11.56 10.94
N GLY A 57 8.32 11.26 9.68
CA GLY A 57 8.49 12.23 8.61
C GLY A 57 7.37 12.16 7.57
N THR A 58 7.34 13.16 6.71
CA THR A 58 6.43 13.22 5.56
C THR A 58 7.11 13.86 4.36
N ILE A 59 6.89 13.27 3.20
CA ILE A 59 7.26 13.86 1.92
C ILE A 59 5.97 14.20 1.18
N THR A 60 5.72 15.49 1.07
CA THR A 60 4.58 16.05 0.35
C THR A 60 5.07 17.03 -0.71
N GLU A 61 4.18 17.50 -1.57
CA GLU A 61 4.53 18.46 -2.63
C GLU A 61 5.17 19.72 -2.01
N GLY A 62 6.41 20.01 -2.42
CA GLY A 62 7.19 21.16 -1.95
C GLY A 62 7.83 21.03 -0.56
N LYS A 63 7.64 19.91 0.16
CA LYS A 63 8.22 19.72 1.50
C LYS A 63 8.72 18.29 1.73
N VAL A 64 10.02 18.18 2.00
CA VAL A 64 10.68 16.91 2.34
C VAL A 64 11.11 16.97 3.80
N ASN A 65 10.46 16.16 4.64
CA ASN A 65 10.83 15.94 6.03
C ASN A 65 11.04 14.44 6.26
N ILE A 66 12.28 14.02 6.45
CA ILE A 66 12.65 12.62 6.64
C ILE A 66 12.59 12.26 8.12
N GLY A 67 11.74 11.30 8.45
CA GLY A 67 11.68 10.75 9.80
C GLY A 67 12.85 9.82 10.10
N SER A 68 13.30 9.79 11.34
CA SER A 68 14.34 8.84 11.77
C SER A 68 13.83 7.40 11.85
N GLY A 69 12.53 7.20 12.04
CA GLY A 69 11.87 5.89 12.08
C GLY A 69 11.08 5.58 10.80
N ILE A 70 10.08 6.40 10.51
CA ILE A 70 9.20 6.19 9.36
C ILE A 70 8.94 7.50 8.62
N THR A 71 8.93 7.43 7.30
CA THR A 71 8.59 8.56 6.42
C THR A 71 7.40 8.18 5.53
N PHE A 72 6.35 8.96 5.56
CA PHE A 72 5.15 8.77 4.73
C PHE A 72 5.23 9.60 3.46
N ALA A 73 4.94 8.98 2.32
CA ALA A 73 4.91 9.65 1.02
C ALA A 73 3.82 9.07 0.11
N THR A 74 3.32 9.87 -0.83
CA THR A 74 2.55 9.33 -1.95
C THR A 74 3.48 8.93 -3.08
N ILE A 75 3.07 7.93 -3.85
CA ILE A 75 3.86 7.47 -5.00
C ILE A 75 4.08 8.58 -6.02
N GLN A 76 3.07 9.43 -6.25
CA GLN A 76 3.12 10.54 -7.19
C GLN A 76 4.16 11.59 -6.77
N THR A 77 4.25 11.87 -5.47
CA THR A 77 5.26 12.80 -4.94
C THR A 77 6.66 12.23 -5.09
N MET A 78 6.84 10.97 -4.74
CA MET A 78 8.14 10.29 -4.89
C MET A 78 8.64 10.28 -6.33
N CYS A 79 7.75 10.06 -7.30
CA CYS A 79 8.12 10.08 -8.73
C CYS A 79 8.67 11.42 -9.24
N LYS A 80 8.32 12.53 -8.57
CA LYS A 80 8.78 13.89 -8.93
C LYS A 80 10.15 14.24 -8.35
N LEU A 81 10.65 13.43 -7.38
CA LEU A 81 11.93 13.67 -6.73
C LEU A 81 13.10 13.09 -7.53
N ASP A 82 14.29 13.65 -7.30
CA ASP A 82 15.55 13.03 -7.69
C ASP A 82 15.83 11.85 -6.74
N LEU A 83 15.37 10.67 -7.13
CA LEU A 83 15.45 9.45 -6.32
C LEU A 83 16.89 9.00 -6.04
N ALA A 84 17.85 9.41 -6.86
CA ALA A 84 19.26 9.07 -6.65
C ALA A 84 19.78 9.58 -5.30
N ARG A 85 19.29 10.74 -4.84
CA ARG A 85 19.63 11.32 -3.53
C ARG A 85 19.16 10.51 -2.34
N TYR A 86 18.17 9.65 -2.54
CA TYR A 86 17.49 8.89 -1.49
C TYR A 86 17.71 7.39 -1.64
N LYS A 87 18.57 6.97 -2.58
CA LYS A 87 18.72 5.57 -3.00
C LYS A 87 18.90 4.61 -1.84
N ASP A 88 19.76 4.94 -0.87
CA ASP A 88 20.15 4.06 0.24
C ASP A 88 19.61 4.57 1.60
N LEU A 89 18.61 5.46 1.58
CA LEU A 89 18.14 6.12 2.78
C LEU A 89 17.27 5.23 3.65
N TRP A 90 16.48 4.34 3.05
CA TRP A 90 15.54 3.48 3.74
C TRP A 90 15.92 2.01 3.62
N ASP A 91 15.90 1.31 4.75
CA ASP A 91 16.10 -0.16 4.80
C ASP A 91 14.82 -0.91 4.43
N ILE A 92 13.67 -0.29 4.68
CA ILE A 92 12.34 -0.88 4.52
C ILE A 92 11.48 0.03 3.67
N ILE A 93 10.77 -0.55 2.69
CA ILE A 93 9.70 0.13 1.97
C ILE A 93 8.40 -0.64 2.22
N VAL A 94 7.39 0.03 2.73
CA VAL A 94 6.02 -0.50 2.86
C VAL A 94 5.15 0.15 1.80
N VAL A 95 4.43 -0.66 1.05
CA VAL A 95 3.45 -0.21 0.04
C VAL A 95 2.06 -0.57 0.54
N ASP A 96 1.32 0.44 0.96
CA ASP A 96 -0.06 0.29 1.43
C ASP A 96 -1.01 0.16 0.25
N GLU A 97 -2.00 -0.73 0.36
CA GLU A 97 -2.92 -1.11 -0.73
C GLU A 97 -2.18 -1.47 -2.03
N CYS A 98 -1.19 -2.37 -1.91
CA CYS A 98 -0.25 -2.70 -2.98
C CYS A 98 -0.90 -3.30 -4.24
N HIS A 99 -2.16 -3.76 -4.19
CA HIS A 99 -2.93 -4.14 -5.38
C HIS A 99 -3.07 -2.99 -6.39
N ARG A 100 -2.90 -1.75 -5.93
CA ARG A 100 -2.92 -0.56 -6.80
C ARG A 100 -1.64 -0.37 -7.62
N CYS A 101 -0.55 -1.08 -7.31
CA CYS A 101 0.68 -1.03 -8.12
C CYS A 101 0.43 -1.41 -9.58
N SER A 102 -0.52 -2.29 -9.82
CA SER A 102 -0.90 -2.80 -11.14
C SER A 102 -2.28 -2.32 -11.61
N GLY A 103 -2.84 -1.27 -10.98
CA GLY A 103 -4.18 -0.79 -11.29
C GLY A 103 -4.34 -0.13 -12.68
N THR A 104 -3.28 0.51 -13.15
CA THR A 104 -3.22 1.17 -14.48
C THR A 104 -1.78 1.15 -15.00
N PRO A 105 -1.53 1.29 -16.32
CA PRO A 105 -0.19 1.41 -16.87
C PRO A 105 0.65 2.53 -16.22
N THR A 106 0.02 3.66 -15.91
CA THR A 106 0.67 4.78 -15.20
C THR A 106 1.09 4.38 -13.79
N ALA A 107 0.24 3.66 -13.05
CA ALA A 107 0.58 3.17 -11.71
C ALA A 107 1.77 2.19 -11.77
N VAL A 108 1.75 1.22 -12.69
CA VAL A 108 2.87 0.30 -12.91
C VAL A 108 4.17 1.06 -13.14
N THR A 109 4.17 2.05 -14.02
CA THR A 109 5.35 2.87 -14.33
C THR A 109 5.84 3.64 -13.10
N GLN A 110 4.94 4.26 -12.34
CA GLN A 110 5.29 5.04 -11.16
C GLN A 110 5.88 4.16 -10.05
N PHE A 111 5.22 3.04 -9.72
CA PHE A 111 5.71 2.13 -8.70
C PHE A 111 7.03 1.47 -9.12
N SER A 112 7.16 1.04 -10.38
CA SER A 112 8.42 0.48 -10.90
C SER A 112 9.56 1.49 -10.80
N LYS A 113 9.33 2.75 -11.20
CA LYS A 113 10.33 3.81 -11.09
C LYS A 113 10.81 3.97 -9.65
N VAL A 114 9.91 4.12 -8.70
CA VAL A 114 10.28 4.39 -7.30
C VAL A 114 10.91 3.17 -6.65
N LEU A 115 10.28 2.00 -6.76
CA LEU A 115 10.74 0.80 -6.08
C LEU A 115 12.07 0.27 -6.62
N ASN A 116 12.34 0.43 -7.92
CA ASN A 116 13.61 0.00 -8.52
C ASN A 116 14.75 1.00 -8.31
N SER A 117 14.43 2.29 -8.06
CA SER A 117 15.44 3.31 -7.77
C SER A 117 15.94 3.31 -6.33
N LEU A 118 15.23 2.66 -5.41
CA LEU A 118 15.55 2.63 -3.98
C LEU A 118 16.08 1.25 -3.57
N SER A 119 17.24 1.24 -2.90
CA SER A 119 17.99 0.02 -2.51
C SER A 119 17.52 -0.57 -1.17
N ALA A 120 16.21 -0.59 -0.89
CA ALA A 120 15.71 -1.13 0.37
C ALA A 120 15.93 -2.64 0.47
N ARG A 121 16.36 -3.08 1.67
CA ARG A 121 16.56 -4.51 1.97
C ARG A 121 15.22 -5.25 2.03
N HIS A 122 14.18 -4.61 2.56
CA HIS A 122 12.85 -5.19 2.72
C HIS A 122 11.83 -4.37 1.94
N LYS A 123 11.03 -5.03 1.10
CA LYS A 123 9.89 -4.43 0.43
C LYS A 123 8.64 -5.21 0.78
N ILE A 124 7.71 -4.57 1.46
CA ILE A 124 6.53 -5.20 2.05
C ILE A 124 5.28 -4.58 1.43
N GLY A 125 4.50 -5.38 0.75
CA GLY A 125 3.17 -5.00 0.28
C GLY A 125 2.11 -5.30 1.34
N LEU A 126 1.14 -4.41 1.51
CA LEU A 126 -0.06 -4.62 2.32
C LEU A 126 -1.28 -4.56 1.42
N SER A 127 -2.14 -5.58 1.44
CA SER A 127 -3.37 -5.58 0.64
C SER A 127 -4.47 -6.41 1.30
N ALA A 128 -5.73 -6.04 1.06
CA ALA A 128 -6.88 -6.87 1.41
C ALA A 128 -7.10 -7.99 0.38
N THR A 129 -6.87 -7.68 -0.88
CA THR A 129 -7.07 -8.60 -2.00
C THR A 129 -5.87 -8.54 -2.91
N VAL A 130 -5.36 -9.70 -3.28
CA VAL A 130 -4.25 -9.83 -4.23
C VAL A 130 -4.73 -10.48 -5.52
N HIS A 131 -5.95 -11.03 -5.52
CA HIS A 131 -6.55 -11.62 -6.70
C HIS A 131 -7.09 -10.55 -7.66
N ARG A 132 -6.61 -10.59 -8.90
CA ARG A 132 -7.14 -9.84 -10.03
C ARG A 132 -7.34 -10.82 -11.19
N SER A 133 -8.52 -10.75 -11.80
CA SER A 133 -8.88 -11.60 -12.95
C SER A 133 -8.21 -11.17 -14.26
N ASP A 134 -7.61 -9.97 -14.29
CA ASP A 134 -6.98 -9.38 -15.48
C ASP A 134 -5.49 -9.73 -15.66
N GLY A 135 -4.92 -10.59 -14.82
CA GLY A 135 -3.51 -11.01 -14.89
C GLY A 135 -2.50 -9.92 -14.53
N MET A 136 -2.93 -8.68 -14.26
CA MET A 136 -2.02 -7.56 -13.97
C MET A 136 -1.32 -7.68 -12.61
N ILE A 137 -1.71 -8.63 -11.77
CA ILE A 137 -1.08 -8.88 -10.47
C ILE A 137 0.40 -9.22 -10.59
N GLU A 138 0.83 -9.79 -11.72
CA GLU A 138 2.23 -10.16 -11.98
C GLU A 138 3.17 -8.96 -11.88
N ALA A 139 2.72 -7.76 -12.30
CA ALA A 139 3.50 -6.54 -12.14
C ALA A 139 3.73 -6.19 -10.65
N THR A 140 2.74 -6.46 -9.79
CA THR A 140 2.89 -6.27 -8.33
C THR A 140 3.86 -7.31 -7.75
N TYR A 141 3.75 -8.57 -8.17
CA TYR A 141 4.66 -9.63 -7.73
C TYR A 141 6.10 -9.39 -8.17
N ALA A 142 6.32 -8.87 -9.38
CA ALA A 142 7.65 -8.52 -9.85
C ALA A 142 8.32 -7.43 -8.99
N LEU A 143 7.54 -6.53 -8.39
CA LEU A 143 8.04 -5.41 -7.59
C LEU A 143 8.19 -5.74 -6.10
N LEU A 144 7.27 -6.51 -5.55
CA LEU A 144 7.11 -6.73 -4.11
C LEU A 144 7.25 -8.20 -3.68
N GLY A 145 7.40 -9.13 -4.63
CA GLY A 145 7.36 -10.56 -4.35
C GLY A 145 5.94 -11.09 -4.17
N HIS A 146 5.83 -12.40 -3.96
CA HIS A 146 4.55 -13.08 -3.76
C HIS A 146 3.95 -12.85 -2.37
N VAL A 147 2.72 -13.32 -2.17
CA VAL A 147 2.09 -13.34 -0.85
C VAL A 147 2.86 -14.29 0.06
N VAL A 148 3.42 -13.75 1.13
CA VAL A 148 4.20 -14.51 2.13
C VAL A 148 3.37 -14.91 3.33
N TYR A 149 2.27 -14.19 3.57
CA TYR A 149 1.35 -14.50 4.66
C TYR A 149 -0.05 -13.97 4.37
N THR A 150 -1.05 -14.79 4.61
CA THR A 150 -2.46 -14.42 4.58
C THR A 150 -3.02 -14.55 6.00
N VAL A 151 -3.58 -13.46 6.51
CA VAL A 151 -4.25 -13.48 7.82
C VAL A 151 -5.57 -14.23 7.67
N PRO A 152 -5.79 -15.33 8.43
CA PRO A 152 -7.04 -16.07 8.37
C PRO A 152 -8.22 -15.20 8.87
N ASP A 153 -9.40 -15.38 8.28
CA ASP A 153 -10.60 -14.64 8.68
C ASP A 153 -10.95 -14.87 10.16
N GLU A 154 -10.72 -16.09 10.67
CA GLU A 154 -10.95 -16.46 12.06
C GLU A 154 -10.05 -15.65 13.03
N ALA A 155 -8.83 -15.30 12.60
CA ALA A 155 -7.91 -14.52 13.44
C ALA A 155 -8.38 -13.07 13.66
N VAL A 156 -9.29 -12.60 12.82
CA VAL A 156 -9.83 -11.23 12.92
C VAL A 156 -11.13 -11.21 13.72
N GLY A 157 -11.82 -12.36 13.83
CA GLY A 157 -13.00 -12.58 14.62
C GLY A 157 -14.13 -11.58 14.30
N ASP A 158 -14.97 -11.28 15.31
CA ASP A 158 -16.12 -10.36 15.17
C ASP A 158 -15.75 -8.88 14.97
N LYS A 159 -14.46 -8.56 14.86
CA LYS A 159 -13.97 -7.19 14.59
C LYS A 159 -14.18 -6.74 13.15
N ILE A 160 -14.48 -7.69 12.25
CA ILE A 160 -14.89 -7.36 10.87
C ILE A 160 -16.41 -7.32 10.83
N MET A 161 -16.97 -6.17 10.46
CA MET A 161 -18.40 -6.09 10.16
C MET A 161 -18.73 -7.05 9.01
N LYS A 162 -19.57 -8.05 9.27
CA LYS A 162 -20.14 -8.90 8.23
C LYS A 162 -21.08 -8.03 7.42
N VAL A 163 -20.72 -7.79 6.15
CA VAL A 163 -21.58 -7.03 5.24
C VAL A 163 -22.74 -7.93 4.82
N GLY A 164 -23.95 -7.59 5.27
CA GLY A 164 -25.17 -8.17 4.72
C GLY A 164 -25.49 -7.47 3.39
N ILE A 165 -25.60 -8.23 2.32
CA ILE A 165 -26.08 -7.70 1.04
C ILE A 165 -27.60 -7.79 1.07
N LEU A 166 -28.29 -6.64 1.12
CA LEU A 166 -29.71 -6.53 0.91
C LEU A 166 -29.97 -6.14 -0.54
N PRO A 167 -30.41 -7.06 -1.41
CA PRO A 167 -30.74 -6.70 -2.78
C PRO A 167 -32.04 -5.88 -2.75
N VAL A 168 -31.95 -4.63 -3.20
CA VAL A 168 -33.11 -3.75 -3.35
C VAL A 168 -33.43 -3.67 -4.85
N GLY A 169 -34.60 -4.17 -5.23
CA GLY A 169 -35.09 -4.00 -6.60
C GLY A 169 -35.38 -2.53 -6.87
N THR A 170 -34.65 -1.93 -7.79
CA THR A 170 -34.83 -0.50 -8.17
C THR A 170 -35.97 -0.26 -9.11
N GLY A 171 -36.57 -1.32 -9.69
CA GLY A 171 -37.57 -1.22 -10.77
C GLY A 171 -37.01 -0.64 -12.08
N VAL A 172 -35.73 -0.36 -12.14
CA VAL A 172 -35.06 0.17 -13.34
C VAL A 172 -34.66 -0.99 -14.26
N THR A 173 -35.24 -1.05 -15.44
CA THR A 173 -34.82 -1.98 -16.51
C THR A 173 -33.77 -1.29 -17.35
N ILE A 174 -32.55 -1.81 -17.33
CA ILE A 174 -31.47 -1.32 -18.20
C ILE A 174 -31.63 -2.00 -19.55
N ASP A 175 -31.92 -1.22 -20.58
CA ASP A 175 -31.97 -1.73 -21.94
C ASP A 175 -30.56 -2.12 -22.41
N ARG A 176 -30.38 -3.35 -22.95
CA ARG A 176 -29.07 -3.87 -23.40
C ARG A 176 -28.35 -2.96 -24.40
N LYS A 177 -29.10 -2.07 -25.09
CA LYS A 177 -28.53 -1.06 -26.00
C LYS A 177 -27.72 0.03 -25.32
N CYS A 178 -27.83 0.16 -23.97
CA CYS A 178 -27.05 1.13 -23.17
C CYS A 178 -25.78 0.54 -22.61
N MET A 179 -25.51 -0.75 -22.80
CA MET A 179 -24.22 -1.34 -22.46
C MET A 179 -23.29 -1.09 -23.65
N ASN A 180 -22.39 -0.12 -23.49
CA ASN A 180 -21.30 0.06 -24.44
C ASN A 180 -20.49 -1.23 -24.50
N THR A 181 -20.38 -1.78 -25.67
CA THR A 181 -19.60 -2.99 -26.00
C THR A 181 -18.10 -2.67 -26.18
N ASP A 182 -17.66 -1.50 -25.78
CA ASP A 182 -16.25 -1.10 -25.79
C ASP A 182 -15.67 -1.38 -24.40
N GLY A 183 -15.24 -2.62 -24.21
CA GLY A 183 -14.56 -3.12 -23.02
C GLY A 183 -13.07 -3.27 -23.19
#